data_9cf69d89254fe5b18be6e3f34a9c7d28
#
_entry.id   9cf69d89254fe5b18be6e3f34a9c7d28
#
_cell.length_a   1.000
_cell.length_b   1.000
_cell.length_c   1.000
_cell.angle_alpha   90.00
_cell.angle_beta   90.00
_cell.angle_gamma   90.00
#
_symmetry.space_group_name_H-M   'P 1'
#
loop_
_entity.id
_entity.type
_entity.pdbx_description
1 polymer ?
#
loop_
_entity_poly.entity_id
_entity_poly.type
_entity_poly.pdbx_seq_one_letter_code
_entity_poly.pdbx_strand_id
1 'polypeptide(L)'
;MSLMMLKMSRIYRLLIVIILFKIYFNTFLNYAQNSDILIQQYNIGPALDDIYSRWTISLGAHLNRIDSDKEISNPLINFGAINQLEFRMTKSFGVITGVNYNRISYNYPLINSVGKDELVYYSLPLGIRLHPTNKVSFAIGGLYNNFNRGQLTIKYENFERSEMYSIGIFENSIGGFTQIEYNFLKNFHTYFNFRWATKNNSPTMPQSNNTSGFQIGISYQIWNSRIRR
;
A
#
# COMPACT_ATOMS: atom_id res chain seq x y z
N MET A 1 35.70 -2.17 -18.37
CA MET A 1 35.04 -0.97 -18.92
C MET A 1 33.51 -1.01 -18.84
N SER A 2 32.86 -2.18 -18.94
CA SER A 2 31.39 -2.34 -18.91
C SER A 2 30.71 -2.04 -17.55
N LEU A 3 31.31 -2.41 -16.42
CA LEU A 3 30.72 -2.20 -15.09
C LEU A 3 30.68 -0.73 -14.64
N MET A 4 31.59 0.09 -15.16
CA MET A 4 31.66 1.51 -14.83
C MET A 4 30.57 2.32 -15.54
N MET A 5 30.20 1.94 -16.79
CA MET A 5 29.08 2.53 -17.52
C MET A 5 27.71 2.21 -16.92
N LEU A 6 27.52 0.99 -16.40
CA LEU A 6 26.28 0.61 -15.71
C LEU A 6 26.07 1.35 -14.38
N LYS A 7 27.17 1.63 -13.66
CA LYS A 7 27.15 2.43 -12.42
C LYS A 7 26.84 3.90 -12.70
N MET A 8 27.41 4.48 -13.77
CA MET A 8 27.08 5.84 -14.19
C MET A 8 25.60 6.00 -14.57
N SER A 9 24.99 5.05 -15.26
CA SER A 9 23.58 5.16 -15.66
C SER A 9 22.63 5.18 -14.45
N ARG A 10 22.91 4.48 -13.37
CA ARG A 10 22.13 4.52 -12.14
C ARG A 10 22.25 5.87 -11.41
N ILE A 11 23.46 6.44 -11.37
CA ILE A 11 23.72 7.75 -10.76
C ILE A 11 22.99 8.86 -11.54
N TYR A 12 23.00 8.82 -12.87
CA TYR A 12 22.26 9.78 -13.70
C TYR A 12 20.74 9.68 -13.49
N ARG A 13 20.18 8.48 -13.38
CA ARG A 13 18.74 8.29 -13.07
C ARG A 13 18.39 8.85 -11.70
N LEU A 14 19.24 8.61 -10.70
CA LEU A 14 19.03 9.16 -9.36
C LEU A 14 19.10 10.69 -9.35
N LEU A 15 20.07 11.26 -10.10
CA LEU A 15 20.24 12.70 -10.25
C LEU A 15 19.02 13.35 -10.93
N ILE A 16 18.48 12.73 -11.99
CA ILE A 16 17.26 13.20 -12.67
C ILE A 16 16.08 13.18 -11.71
N VAL A 17 15.89 12.12 -10.92
CA VAL A 17 14.81 12.04 -9.93
C VAL A 17 14.97 13.12 -8.85
N ILE A 18 16.18 13.37 -8.36
CA ILE A 18 16.46 14.43 -7.39
C ILE A 18 16.22 15.82 -7.99
N ILE A 19 16.58 16.06 -9.25
CA ILE A 19 16.34 17.31 -9.94
C ILE A 19 14.85 17.54 -10.16
N LEU A 20 14.12 16.53 -10.61
CA LEU A 20 12.67 16.59 -10.77
C LEU A 20 11.95 16.82 -9.43
N PHE A 21 12.42 16.17 -8.36
CA PHE A 21 11.91 16.39 -7.00
C PHE A 21 12.19 17.80 -6.51
N LYS A 22 13.40 18.36 -6.75
CA LYS A 22 13.74 19.74 -6.43
C LYS A 22 12.89 20.75 -7.21
N ILE A 23 12.69 20.53 -8.52
CA ILE A 23 11.84 21.40 -9.35
C ILE A 23 10.40 21.36 -8.82
N TYR A 24 9.88 20.20 -8.53
CA TYR A 24 8.52 20.03 -8.00
C TYR A 24 8.36 20.67 -6.61
N PHE A 25 9.35 20.53 -5.73
CA PHE A 25 9.33 21.14 -4.39
C PHE A 25 9.50 22.66 -4.43
N ASN A 26 10.35 23.19 -5.32
CA ASN A 26 10.52 24.65 -5.47
C ASN A 26 9.30 25.33 -6.05
N THR A 27 8.54 24.70 -6.95
CA THR A 27 7.25 25.24 -7.41
C THR A 27 6.25 25.31 -6.28
N PHE A 28 6.21 24.33 -5.38
CA PHE A 28 5.35 24.37 -4.19
C PHE A 28 5.73 25.48 -3.20
N LEU A 29 7.03 25.70 -2.98
CA LEU A 29 7.52 26.74 -2.06
C LEU A 29 7.28 28.16 -2.60
N ASN A 30 7.37 28.37 -3.91
CA ASN A 30 7.08 29.67 -4.53
C ASN A 30 5.61 30.07 -4.44
N TYR A 31 4.70 29.09 -4.42
CA TYR A 31 3.27 29.35 -4.14
C TYR A 31 3.00 29.70 -2.67
N ALA A 32 3.84 29.24 -1.75
CA ALA A 32 3.71 29.54 -0.32
C ALA A 32 4.29 30.90 0.08
N GLN A 33 5.09 31.52 -0.78
CA GLN A 33 5.78 32.80 -0.47
C GLN A 33 5.06 34.05 -0.97
N ASN A 34 3.90 33.92 -1.60
CA ASN A 34 3.10 35.09 -1.94
C ASN A 34 2.42 35.64 -0.68
N SER A 35 2.99 36.72 -0.11
CA SER A 35 2.57 37.31 1.15
C SER A 35 1.08 37.70 1.17
N ASP A 36 0.53 38.13 0.03
CA ASP A 36 -0.88 38.48 -0.12
C ASP A 36 -1.82 37.28 -0.01
N ILE A 37 -1.39 36.12 -0.50
CA ILE A 37 -2.13 34.84 -0.35
C ILE A 37 -2.08 34.37 1.11
N LEU A 38 -0.93 34.53 1.78
CA LEU A 38 -0.79 34.20 3.20
C LEU A 38 -1.65 35.09 4.09
N ILE A 39 -1.72 36.41 3.80
CA ILE A 39 -2.56 37.34 4.54
C ILE A 39 -4.04 37.04 4.29
N GLN A 40 -4.45 36.78 3.06
CA GLN A 40 -5.82 36.36 2.75
C GLN A 40 -6.17 35.01 3.40
N GLN A 41 -5.25 34.03 3.39
CA GLN A 41 -5.46 32.74 4.07
C GLN A 41 -5.53 32.91 5.59
N TYR A 42 -4.79 33.86 6.18
CA TYR A 42 -4.83 34.12 7.62
C TYR A 42 -6.13 34.78 8.04
N ASN A 43 -6.68 35.69 7.21
CA ASN A 43 -7.92 36.40 7.50
C ASN A 43 -9.20 35.62 7.16
N ILE A 44 -9.13 34.71 6.15
CA ILE A 44 -10.31 33.97 5.67
C ILE A 44 -10.25 32.51 6.16
N GLY A 45 -9.08 32.07 6.67
CA GLY A 45 -8.75 30.67 6.89
C GLY A 45 -8.56 29.93 5.55
N PRO A 46 -8.02 28.72 5.55
CA PRO A 46 -7.96 27.95 4.33
C PRO A 46 -9.39 27.78 3.82
N ALA A 47 -9.60 28.07 2.54
CA ALA A 47 -10.87 27.86 1.82
C ALA A 47 -11.18 26.34 1.65
N LEU A 48 -10.98 25.59 2.71
CA LEU A 48 -11.46 24.25 2.89
C LEU A 48 -12.93 24.39 3.24
N ASP A 49 -13.81 23.88 2.39
CA ASP A 49 -15.21 23.74 2.72
C ASP A 49 -15.36 23.39 4.20
N ASP A 50 -16.13 24.17 4.96
CA ASP A 50 -16.34 23.93 6.39
C ASP A 50 -17.01 22.58 6.68
N ILE A 51 -17.34 21.87 5.62
CA ILE A 51 -18.01 20.58 5.64
C ILE A 51 -17.00 19.49 5.33
N TYR A 52 -16.49 18.82 6.35
CA TYR A 52 -15.75 17.58 6.18
C TYR A 52 -16.45 16.41 6.89
N SER A 53 -16.29 15.23 6.34
CA SER A 53 -16.83 14.02 6.97
C SER A 53 -15.93 13.59 8.11
N ARG A 54 -16.47 13.54 9.34
CA ARG A 54 -15.72 13.10 10.50
C ARG A 54 -15.45 11.60 10.48
N TRP A 55 -16.46 10.84 10.09
CA TRP A 55 -16.37 9.40 9.89
C TRP A 55 -16.62 9.05 8.44
N THR A 56 -15.82 8.15 7.90
CA THR A 56 -15.95 7.67 6.54
C THR A 56 -15.75 6.16 6.51
N ILE A 57 -16.65 5.45 5.85
CA ILE A 57 -16.52 4.01 5.58
C ILE A 57 -16.42 3.82 4.07
N SER A 58 -15.39 3.13 3.63
CA SER A 58 -15.14 2.84 2.22
C SER A 58 -14.94 1.35 2.00
N LEU A 59 -15.50 0.84 0.91
CA LEU A 59 -15.26 -0.52 0.42
C LEU A 59 -14.58 -0.44 -0.94
N GLY A 60 -13.68 -1.37 -1.21
CA GLY A 60 -12.96 -1.38 -2.48
C GLY A 60 -12.36 -2.71 -2.83
N ALA A 61 -11.80 -2.73 -4.02
CA ALA A 61 -11.07 -3.86 -4.55
C ALA A 61 -9.73 -3.40 -5.11
N HIS A 62 -8.74 -4.27 -5.11
CA HIS A 62 -7.42 -3.96 -5.63
C HIS A 62 -6.78 -5.15 -6.32
N LEU A 63 -5.87 -4.83 -7.21
CA LEU A 63 -4.85 -5.74 -7.70
C LEU A 63 -3.59 -5.52 -6.86
N ASN A 64 -2.92 -6.58 -6.52
CA ASN A 64 -1.67 -6.53 -5.81
C ASN A 64 -0.60 -7.38 -6.52
N ARG A 65 0.64 -6.94 -6.38
CA ARG A 65 1.84 -7.67 -6.76
C ARG A 65 2.79 -7.59 -5.59
N ILE A 66 2.81 -8.64 -4.79
CA ILE A 66 3.55 -8.71 -3.54
C ILE A 66 4.56 -9.85 -3.68
N ASP A 67 5.82 -9.51 -3.46
CA ASP A 67 6.95 -10.41 -3.52
C ASP A 67 7.26 -11.00 -2.15
N SER A 68 7.90 -12.14 -2.14
CA SER A 68 8.47 -12.76 -0.94
C SER A 68 9.99 -12.67 -1.01
N ASP A 69 10.64 -12.85 0.11
CA ASP A 69 12.11 -12.84 0.20
C ASP A 69 12.77 -14.17 -0.21
N LYS A 70 12.06 -15.06 -0.87
CA LYS A 70 12.67 -16.23 -1.54
C LYS A 70 13.59 -15.75 -2.66
N GLU A 71 14.80 -16.24 -2.73
CA GLU A 71 15.89 -15.76 -3.60
C GLU A 71 15.52 -15.63 -5.09
N ILE A 72 14.62 -16.46 -5.60
CA ILE A 72 14.19 -16.47 -7.00
C ILE A 72 12.66 -16.54 -7.05
N SER A 73 11.99 -15.61 -6.37
CA SER A 73 10.54 -15.54 -6.46
C SER A 73 10.10 -14.63 -7.60
N ASN A 74 9.03 -15.02 -8.27
CA ASN A 74 8.36 -14.20 -9.28
C ASN A 74 6.93 -13.93 -8.81
N PRO A 75 6.66 -12.71 -8.31
CA PRO A 75 5.35 -12.36 -7.78
C PRO A 75 4.30 -12.30 -8.88
N LEU A 76 3.15 -12.90 -8.62
CA LEU A 76 2.00 -12.89 -9.50
C LEU A 76 1.04 -11.74 -9.12
N ILE A 77 0.26 -11.32 -10.09
CA ILE A 77 -0.82 -10.35 -9.84
C ILE A 77 -1.99 -11.10 -9.21
N ASN A 78 -2.45 -10.59 -8.08
CA ASN A 78 -3.55 -11.15 -7.33
C ASN A 78 -4.63 -10.11 -7.08
N PHE A 79 -5.80 -10.60 -6.71
CA PHE A 79 -6.96 -9.79 -6.36
C PHE A 79 -7.13 -9.72 -4.84
N GLY A 80 -7.53 -8.55 -4.34
CA GLY A 80 -7.86 -8.34 -2.93
C GLY A 80 -9.01 -7.37 -2.75
N ALA A 81 -9.47 -7.25 -1.51
CA ALA A 81 -10.53 -6.34 -1.12
C ALA A 81 -10.12 -5.52 0.09
N ILE A 82 -10.67 -4.32 0.20
CA ILE A 82 -10.42 -3.40 1.30
C ILE A 82 -11.75 -2.92 1.88
N ASN A 83 -11.84 -2.95 3.20
CA ASN A 83 -12.82 -2.22 3.98
C ASN A 83 -12.06 -1.27 4.88
N GLN A 84 -12.26 0.02 4.71
CA GLN A 84 -11.53 1.06 5.41
C GLN A 84 -12.47 1.98 6.17
N LEU A 85 -12.14 2.22 7.42
CA LEU A 85 -12.76 3.20 8.30
C LEU A 85 -11.77 4.33 8.54
N GLU A 86 -12.21 5.56 8.33
CA GLU A 86 -11.44 6.76 8.64
C GLU A 86 -12.18 7.62 9.68
N PHE A 87 -11.44 8.07 10.67
CA PHE A 87 -11.87 9.09 11.62
C PHE A 87 -11.01 10.33 11.46
N ARG A 88 -11.60 11.43 10.97
CA ARG A 88 -10.92 12.73 10.83
C ARG A 88 -11.02 13.51 12.13
N MET A 89 -9.88 13.79 12.73
CA MET A 89 -9.77 14.68 13.90
C MET A 89 -9.87 16.14 13.48
N THR A 90 -9.27 16.46 12.32
CA THR A 90 -9.29 17.79 11.70
C THR A 90 -9.60 17.67 10.21
N LYS A 91 -9.74 18.79 9.51
CA LYS A 91 -9.90 18.81 8.04
C LYS A 91 -8.75 18.11 7.32
N SER A 92 -7.53 18.26 7.83
CA SER A 92 -6.31 17.79 7.19
C SER A 92 -5.72 16.51 7.79
N PHE A 93 -6.26 16.03 8.91
CA PHE A 93 -5.68 14.92 9.65
C PHE A 93 -6.74 13.93 10.11
N GLY A 94 -6.48 12.66 9.87
CA GLY A 94 -7.35 11.55 10.30
C GLY A 94 -6.55 10.31 10.71
N VAL A 95 -7.25 9.40 11.33
CA VAL A 95 -6.79 8.05 11.66
C VAL A 95 -7.56 7.07 10.78
N ILE A 96 -6.86 6.09 10.23
CA ILE A 96 -7.45 5.05 9.40
C ILE A 96 -7.23 3.68 10.03
N THR A 97 -8.23 2.84 9.88
CA THR A 97 -8.20 1.42 10.22
C THR A 97 -9.10 0.65 9.26
N GLY A 98 -9.21 -0.65 9.43
CA GLY A 98 -10.08 -1.46 8.59
C GLY A 98 -9.68 -2.91 8.51
N VAL A 99 -10.19 -3.61 7.51
CA VAL A 99 -9.86 -5.02 7.23
C VAL A 99 -9.60 -5.17 5.74
N ASN A 100 -8.44 -5.68 5.38
CA ASN A 100 -8.08 -5.94 3.99
C ASN A 100 -7.93 -7.44 3.79
N TYR A 101 -8.62 -7.98 2.79
CA TYR A 101 -8.39 -9.32 2.29
C TYR A 101 -7.29 -9.28 1.24
N ASN A 102 -6.22 -10.04 1.45
CA ASN A 102 -5.07 -10.08 0.55
C ASN A 102 -4.74 -11.52 0.18
N ARG A 103 -4.71 -11.79 -1.12
CA ARG A 103 -4.15 -12.99 -1.68
C ARG A 103 -2.78 -12.65 -2.24
N ILE A 104 -1.76 -13.41 -1.85
CA ILE A 104 -0.38 -13.25 -2.27
C ILE A 104 0.02 -14.53 -2.95
N SER A 105 0.53 -14.49 -4.17
CA SER A 105 1.10 -15.67 -4.81
C SER A 105 2.35 -15.32 -5.59
N TYR A 106 3.29 -16.24 -5.56
CA TYR A 106 4.56 -16.16 -6.26
C TYR A 106 5.01 -17.54 -6.70
N ASN A 107 5.69 -17.57 -7.85
CA ASN A 107 6.31 -18.77 -8.38
C ASN A 107 7.79 -18.78 -8.03
N TYR A 108 8.35 -19.96 -7.88
CA TYR A 108 9.79 -20.16 -7.71
C TYR A 108 10.23 -21.47 -8.34
N PRO A 109 11.48 -21.55 -8.86
CA PRO A 109 12.01 -22.76 -9.46
C PRO A 109 12.28 -23.81 -8.39
N LEU A 110 11.96 -25.05 -8.71
CA LEU A 110 12.36 -26.26 -8.01
C LEU A 110 13.17 -27.14 -8.99
N ILE A 111 13.83 -28.17 -8.46
CA ILE A 111 14.53 -29.14 -9.32
C ILE A 111 13.49 -29.87 -10.19
N ASN A 112 13.54 -29.64 -11.52
CA ASN A 112 12.65 -30.23 -12.52
C ASN A 112 11.14 -29.86 -12.37
N SER A 113 10.83 -28.77 -11.68
CA SER A 113 9.44 -28.34 -11.49
C SER A 113 9.36 -26.85 -11.13
N VAL A 114 8.15 -26.31 -11.11
CA VAL A 114 7.88 -24.95 -10.65
C VAL A 114 6.95 -25.02 -9.44
N GLY A 115 7.40 -24.47 -8.32
CA GLY A 115 6.59 -24.27 -7.14
C GLY A 115 5.81 -22.96 -7.23
N LYS A 116 4.57 -22.96 -6.77
CA LYS A 116 3.72 -21.78 -6.58
C LYS A 116 3.18 -21.79 -5.17
N ASP A 117 3.49 -20.77 -4.43
CA ASP A 117 2.85 -20.50 -3.14
C ASP A 117 1.67 -19.54 -3.33
N GLU A 118 0.60 -19.83 -2.65
CA GLU A 118 -0.58 -19.00 -2.59
C GLU A 118 -1.00 -18.83 -1.13
N LEU A 119 -0.90 -17.60 -0.64
CA LEU A 119 -1.14 -17.25 0.76
C LEU A 119 -2.30 -16.27 0.86
N VAL A 120 -3.16 -16.47 1.84
CA VAL A 120 -4.30 -15.60 2.13
C VAL A 120 -4.14 -15.01 3.52
N TYR A 121 -4.20 -13.69 3.58
CA TYR A 121 -4.12 -12.90 4.81
C TYR A 121 -5.33 -11.97 4.97
N TYR A 122 -5.78 -11.82 6.19
CA TYR A 122 -6.58 -10.68 6.62
C TYR A 122 -5.66 -9.67 7.30
N SER A 123 -5.55 -8.49 6.73
CA SER A 123 -4.67 -7.43 7.24
C SER A 123 -5.49 -6.36 7.93
N LEU A 124 -5.06 -5.98 9.14
CA LEU A 124 -5.63 -4.90 9.93
C LEU A 124 -4.68 -3.70 9.87
N PRO A 125 -4.96 -2.69 9.05
CA PRO A 125 -4.18 -1.46 9.03
C PRO A 125 -4.55 -0.56 10.22
N LEU A 126 -3.56 0.13 10.75
CA LEU A 126 -3.73 1.25 11.68
C LEU A 126 -2.73 2.33 11.30
N GLY A 127 -3.21 3.50 10.94
CA GLY A 127 -2.34 4.56 10.45
C GLY A 127 -2.94 5.93 10.56
N ILE A 128 -2.14 6.91 10.21
CA ILE A 128 -2.52 8.31 10.09
C ILE A 128 -2.70 8.66 8.62
N ARG A 129 -3.67 9.53 8.34
CA ARG A 129 -3.94 10.06 7.01
C ARG A 129 -3.90 11.58 7.00
N LEU A 130 -3.17 12.14 6.05
CA LEU A 130 -3.09 13.56 5.79
C LEU A 130 -3.88 13.87 4.52
N HIS A 131 -4.68 14.95 4.57
CA HIS A 131 -5.45 15.48 3.44
C HIS A 131 -4.92 16.87 3.07
N PRO A 132 -3.82 16.96 2.26
CA PRO A 132 -3.31 18.26 1.82
C PRO A 132 -4.30 18.99 0.92
N THR A 133 -5.18 18.25 0.25
CA THR A 133 -6.26 18.80 -0.59
C THR A 133 -7.51 17.94 -0.44
N ASN A 134 -8.65 18.41 -0.97
CA ASN A 134 -9.90 17.63 -1.01
C ASN A 134 -9.82 16.44 -1.98
N LYS A 135 -8.82 16.41 -2.87
CA LYS A 135 -8.68 15.37 -3.90
C LYS A 135 -7.61 14.35 -3.58
N VAL A 136 -6.58 14.73 -2.83
CA VAL A 136 -5.42 13.87 -2.57
C VAL A 136 -5.25 13.66 -1.08
N SER A 137 -5.01 12.42 -0.69
CA SER A 137 -4.62 12.07 0.67
C SER A 137 -3.43 11.12 0.68
N PHE A 138 -2.66 11.18 1.77
CA PHE A 138 -1.52 10.32 2.02
C PHE A 138 -1.72 9.63 3.37
N ALA A 139 -1.46 8.34 3.43
CA ALA A 139 -1.50 7.62 4.68
C ALA A 139 -0.22 6.80 4.90
N ILE A 140 0.13 6.64 6.17
CA ILE A 140 1.22 5.80 6.62
C ILE A 140 0.82 5.13 7.93
N GLY A 141 1.23 3.88 8.11
CA GLY A 141 0.88 3.16 9.33
C GLY A 141 1.46 1.77 9.42
N GLY A 142 1.05 1.08 10.48
CA GLY A 142 1.33 -0.31 10.74
C GLY A 142 0.27 -1.23 10.14
N LEU A 143 0.68 -2.47 9.90
CA LEU A 143 -0.17 -3.57 9.45
C LEU A 143 0.01 -4.75 10.38
N TYR A 144 -1.08 -5.31 10.85
CA TYR A 144 -1.11 -6.66 11.42
C TYR A 144 -1.74 -7.60 10.40
N ASN A 145 -1.00 -8.61 9.97
CA ASN A 145 -1.46 -9.60 8.99
C ASN A 145 -1.78 -10.90 9.72
N ASN A 146 -3.04 -11.26 9.73
CA ASN A 146 -3.50 -12.54 10.24
C ASN A 146 -3.48 -13.54 9.09
N PHE A 147 -2.66 -14.59 9.22
CA PHE A 147 -2.60 -15.68 8.27
C PHE A 147 -3.88 -16.52 8.35
N ASN A 148 -4.52 -16.74 7.21
CA ASN A 148 -5.72 -17.56 7.14
C ASN A 148 -5.44 -18.95 6.57
N ARG A 149 -4.83 -19.01 5.40
CA ARG A 149 -4.49 -20.26 4.72
C ARG A 149 -3.36 -20.07 3.71
N GLY A 150 -2.68 -21.17 3.41
CA GLY A 150 -1.68 -21.23 2.35
C GLY A 150 -1.77 -22.56 1.60
N GLN A 151 -1.44 -22.49 0.32
CA GLN A 151 -1.44 -23.62 -0.58
C GLN A 151 -0.14 -23.63 -1.37
N LEU A 152 0.51 -24.80 -1.41
CA LEU A 152 1.62 -25.09 -2.30
C LEU A 152 1.08 -25.82 -3.52
N THR A 153 1.43 -25.36 -4.69
CA THR A 153 1.16 -26.04 -5.95
C THR A 153 2.51 -26.32 -6.62
N ILE A 154 2.79 -27.56 -6.92
CA ILE A 154 3.99 -27.99 -7.66
C ILE A 154 3.56 -28.44 -9.03
N LYS A 155 4.07 -27.75 -10.05
CA LYS A 155 3.80 -28.07 -11.45
C LYS A 155 4.98 -28.81 -12.05
N TYR A 156 4.73 -30.06 -12.43
CA TYR A 156 5.61 -30.89 -13.24
C TYR A 156 5.21 -30.78 -14.72
N GLU A 157 6.01 -31.32 -15.63
CA GLU A 157 5.68 -31.27 -17.07
C GLU A 157 4.32 -31.91 -17.40
N ASN A 158 3.96 -33.01 -16.72
CA ASN A 158 2.78 -33.82 -17.06
C ASN A 158 1.67 -33.82 -16.00
N PHE A 159 1.90 -33.27 -14.82
CA PHE A 159 0.91 -33.24 -13.75
C PHE A 159 1.16 -32.08 -12.78
N GLU A 160 0.10 -31.73 -12.06
CA GLU A 160 0.12 -30.69 -11.03
C GLU A 160 -0.34 -31.30 -9.70
N ARG A 161 0.41 -31.03 -8.64
CA ARG A 161 0.10 -31.45 -7.28
C ARG A 161 -0.10 -30.24 -6.40
N SER A 162 -1.23 -30.18 -5.71
CA SER A 162 -1.55 -29.10 -4.78
C SER A 162 -1.72 -29.65 -3.37
N GLU A 163 -1.09 -29.00 -2.42
CA GLU A 163 -1.16 -29.33 -1.00
C GLU A 163 -1.40 -28.09 -0.16
N MET A 164 -2.22 -28.23 0.87
CA MET A 164 -2.40 -27.17 1.87
C MET A 164 -1.20 -27.17 2.82
N TYR A 165 -0.72 -26.00 3.17
CA TYR A 165 0.31 -25.87 4.17
C TYR A 165 -0.20 -26.28 5.54
N SER A 166 0.63 -27.03 6.26
CA SER A 166 0.36 -27.40 7.66
C SER A 166 0.38 -26.14 8.55
N ILE A 167 -0.32 -26.22 9.66
CA ILE A 167 -0.34 -25.15 10.67
C ILE A 167 1.09 -24.91 11.19
N GLY A 168 1.50 -23.65 11.30
CA GLY A 168 2.81 -23.24 11.82
C GLY A 168 3.90 -23.04 10.77
N ILE A 169 3.62 -23.27 9.46
CA ILE A 169 4.58 -22.94 8.38
C ILE A 169 4.56 -21.44 8.06
N PHE A 170 3.37 -20.89 7.95
CA PHE A 170 3.15 -19.46 7.83
C PHE A 170 2.35 -18.99 9.04
N GLU A 171 2.70 -17.85 9.57
CA GLU A 171 2.08 -17.31 10.76
C GLU A 171 1.66 -15.84 10.53
N ASN A 172 1.12 -15.26 11.58
CA ASN A 172 0.78 -13.84 11.60
C ASN A 172 2.06 -13.00 11.49
N SER A 173 1.97 -11.86 10.83
CA SER A 173 3.11 -10.96 10.65
C SER A 173 2.72 -9.52 10.94
N ILE A 174 3.73 -8.73 11.29
CA ILE A 174 3.60 -7.30 11.47
C ILE A 174 4.36 -6.61 10.35
N GLY A 175 3.85 -5.49 9.90
CA GLY A 175 4.48 -4.72 8.85
C GLY A 175 4.03 -3.27 8.84
N GLY A 176 4.22 -2.63 7.71
CA GLY A 176 3.79 -1.27 7.51
C GLY A 176 3.24 -1.05 6.11
N PHE A 177 2.65 0.12 5.91
CA PHE A 177 2.14 0.54 4.63
C PHE A 177 2.28 2.06 4.44
N THR A 178 2.35 2.46 3.18
CA THR A 178 2.14 3.83 2.74
C THR A 178 1.10 3.83 1.64
N GLN A 179 0.18 4.78 1.66
CA GLN A 179 -0.92 4.87 0.71
C GLN A 179 -1.06 6.28 0.18
N ILE A 180 -1.25 6.40 -1.12
CA ILE A 180 -1.69 7.63 -1.79
C ILE A 180 -3.09 7.36 -2.32
N GLU A 181 -4.02 8.26 -2.08
CA GLU A 181 -5.40 8.16 -2.55
C GLU A 181 -5.78 9.41 -3.32
N TYR A 182 -6.47 9.23 -4.43
CA TYR A 182 -6.98 10.31 -5.27
C TYR A 182 -8.49 10.18 -5.47
N ASN A 183 -9.22 11.23 -5.13
CA ASN A 183 -10.67 11.32 -5.28
C ASN A 183 -10.99 11.84 -6.68
N PHE A 184 -11.36 10.95 -7.60
CA PHE A 184 -11.67 11.32 -8.97
C PHE A 184 -13.16 11.63 -9.19
N LEU A 185 -14.05 11.05 -8.38
CA LEU A 185 -15.47 11.34 -8.33
C LEU A 185 -15.92 11.52 -6.88
N LYS A 186 -17.11 12.06 -6.64
CA LYS A 186 -17.63 12.42 -5.31
C LYS A 186 -17.50 11.33 -4.24
N ASN A 187 -17.65 10.05 -4.63
CA ASN A 187 -17.61 8.91 -3.70
C ASN A 187 -16.63 7.83 -4.18
N PHE A 188 -15.94 8.04 -5.29
CA PHE A 188 -14.99 7.07 -5.84
C PHE A 188 -13.57 7.58 -5.68
N HIS A 189 -12.73 6.71 -5.18
CA HIS A 189 -11.32 6.96 -4.93
C HIS A 189 -10.49 5.89 -5.63
N THR A 190 -9.40 6.28 -6.23
CA THR A 190 -8.34 5.35 -6.60
C THR A 190 -7.21 5.46 -5.59
N TYR A 191 -6.55 4.37 -5.29
CA TYR A 191 -5.44 4.37 -4.37
C TYR A 191 -4.28 3.51 -4.88
N PHE A 192 -3.10 3.94 -4.50
CA PHE A 192 -1.85 3.21 -4.65
C PHE A 192 -1.25 2.99 -3.26
N ASN A 193 -0.93 1.75 -2.95
CA ASN A 193 -0.43 1.35 -1.65
C ASN A 193 0.86 0.56 -1.83
N PHE A 194 1.90 0.93 -1.10
CA PHE A 194 3.08 0.10 -0.90
C PHE A 194 3.02 -0.49 0.50
N ARG A 195 3.23 -1.78 0.61
CA ARG A 195 3.20 -2.50 1.87
C ARG A 195 4.42 -3.39 2.02
N TRP A 196 4.82 -3.61 3.27
CA TRP A 196 5.82 -4.59 3.64
C TRP A 196 5.38 -5.29 4.93
N ALA A 197 5.82 -6.53 5.09
CA ALA A 197 5.61 -7.30 6.31
C ALA A 197 6.91 -7.95 6.73
N THR A 198 7.17 -7.92 8.02
CA THR A 198 8.36 -8.49 8.61
C THR A 198 8.22 -10.00 8.77
N LYS A 199 9.36 -10.66 8.82
CA LYS A 199 9.46 -12.09 9.06
C LYS A 199 8.80 -12.47 10.37
N ASN A 200 8.01 -13.50 10.33
CA ASN A 200 7.55 -14.17 11.51
C ASN A 200 8.58 -15.22 11.93
N ASN A 201 9.02 -15.17 13.16
CA ASN A 201 9.96 -16.14 13.72
C ASN A 201 9.23 -17.45 14.03
N SER A 202 8.91 -18.25 13.00
CA SER A 202 8.53 -19.63 13.24
C SER A 202 9.79 -20.43 13.53
N PRO A 203 9.95 -21.03 14.72
CA PRO A 203 11.14 -21.81 15.05
C PRO A 203 11.21 -23.13 14.30
N THR A 204 10.16 -23.54 13.61
CA THR A 204 10.03 -24.87 13.03
C THR A 204 10.40 -24.97 11.56
N MET A 205 10.45 -23.87 10.81
CA MET A 205 10.86 -23.88 9.40
C MET A 205 11.66 -22.64 8.98
N PRO A 206 12.73 -22.82 8.17
CA PRO A 206 13.56 -21.72 7.67
C PRO A 206 12.91 -20.97 6.51
N GLN A 207 11.59 -21.07 6.33
CA GLN A 207 10.91 -20.35 5.25
C GLN A 207 10.70 -18.90 5.66
N SER A 208 11.17 -18.03 4.81
CA SER A 208 11.03 -16.60 4.99
C SER A 208 9.61 -16.15 4.68
N ASN A 209 9.04 -15.33 5.56
CA ASN A 209 7.70 -14.77 5.41
C ASN A 209 7.72 -13.26 5.15
N ASN A 210 8.92 -12.68 4.92
CA ASN A 210 9.00 -11.28 4.56
C ASN A 210 8.34 -11.08 3.21
N THR A 211 7.46 -10.11 3.15
CA THR A 211 6.78 -9.76 1.92
C THR A 211 6.82 -8.26 1.71
N SER A 212 6.95 -7.83 0.47
CA SER A 212 6.82 -6.42 0.10
C SER A 212 6.22 -6.29 -1.29
N GLY A 213 5.52 -5.20 -1.54
CA GLY A 213 4.94 -4.98 -2.85
C GLY A 213 3.93 -3.87 -2.92
N PHE A 214 3.29 -3.79 -4.07
CA PHE A 214 2.39 -2.72 -4.44
C PHE A 214 0.97 -3.24 -4.61
N GLN A 215 0.03 -2.35 -4.33
CA GLN A 215 -1.39 -2.54 -4.55
C GLN A 215 -1.95 -1.32 -5.25
N ILE A 216 -2.79 -1.53 -6.25
CA ILE A 216 -3.56 -0.47 -6.90
C ILE A 216 -5.02 -0.86 -6.88
N GLY A 217 -5.90 0.06 -6.52
CA GLY A 217 -7.31 -0.26 -6.38
C GLY A 217 -8.24 0.93 -6.51
N ILE A 218 -9.51 0.59 -6.45
CA ILE A 218 -10.60 1.54 -6.44
C ILE A 218 -11.44 1.25 -5.20
N SER A 219 -11.85 2.31 -4.50
CA SER A 219 -12.76 2.24 -3.38
C SER A 219 -13.95 3.15 -3.57
N TYR A 220 -15.07 2.75 -2.99
CA TYR A 220 -16.31 3.51 -2.97
C TYR A 220 -16.66 3.85 -1.53
N GLN A 221 -16.91 5.12 -1.28
CA GLN A 221 -17.34 5.62 0.02
C GLN A 221 -18.83 5.34 0.21
N ILE A 222 -19.14 4.34 1.04
CA ILE A 222 -20.53 3.90 1.29
C ILE A 222 -21.24 4.74 2.33
N TRP A 223 -20.49 5.32 3.27
CA TRP A 223 -21.06 6.12 4.35
C TRP A 223 -20.13 7.24 4.78
N ASN A 224 -20.71 8.38 5.11
CA ASN A 224 -19.99 9.49 5.72
C ASN A 224 -20.90 10.25 6.71
N SER A 225 -20.32 10.64 7.84
CA SER A 225 -20.96 11.58 8.75
C SER A 225 -20.52 12.99 8.40
N ARG A 226 -21.44 13.86 7.95
CA ARG A 226 -21.15 15.27 7.72
C ARG A 226 -21.38 16.05 9.01
N ILE A 227 -20.38 16.81 9.43
CA ILE A 227 -20.58 17.83 10.46
C ILE A 227 -21.02 19.09 9.73
N ARG A 228 -22.26 19.51 10.00
CA ARG A 228 -22.69 20.89 9.73
C ARG A 228 -22.32 21.70 10.96
N ARG A 229 -21.44 22.65 10.83
CA ARG A 229 -21.31 23.76 11.78
C ARG A 229 -22.11 24.93 11.33
#